data_254fa22fe3799f18fb478c2d277a327d
#
_entry.id   254fa22fe3799f18fb478c2d277a327d
#
_cell.length_a   1.000
_cell.length_b   1.000
_cell.length_c   1.000
_cell.angle_alpha   90.00
_cell.angle_beta   90.00
_cell.angle_gamma   90.00
#
_symmetry.space_group_name_H-M   'P 1'
#
loop_
_entity.id
_entity.type
_entity.pdbx_description
1 polymer ?
#
loop_
_entity_poly.entity_id
_entity_poly.type
_entity_poly.pdbx_seq_one_letter_code
_entity_poly.pdbx_strand_id
1 'polypeptide(L)'
;YKKHWAFLSPRMPQIPQVDQDEWPANDIDNFILAKQEESDLAPNLEADKEHLLKRLSFDITGLPPSIKMQEQFLNDKSEDAYEKMVDELLARPQYGEKMAVYWMDIARYADTHGYQDDGLRTMWPWRDWVIHAFNKNYRYDQFVTWQLAGDLLPNATKEQILATGFNRNHKI
;
A
#
# COMPACT_ATOMS: atom_id res chain seq x y z
N TYR A 1 -6.38 26.64 11.29
CA TYR A 1 -6.59 25.61 10.28
C TYR A 1 -6.01 26.01 8.91
N LYS A 2 -6.25 27.24 8.42
CA LYS A 2 -5.82 27.68 7.09
C LYS A 2 -4.30 27.71 6.84
N LYS A 3 -3.47 27.59 7.88
CA LYS A 3 -2.00 27.61 7.79
C LYS A 3 -1.35 26.23 7.92
N HIS A 4 -2.09 25.19 8.35
CA HIS A 4 -1.52 23.87 8.51
C HIS A 4 -1.43 23.17 7.16
N TRP A 5 -0.27 22.59 6.86
CA TRP A 5 0.03 21.99 5.56
C TRP A 5 -1.03 20.96 5.09
N ALA A 6 -1.61 20.18 5.99
CA ALA A 6 -2.62 19.16 5.68
C ALA A 6 -3.93 19.74 5.11
N PHE A 7 -4.17 21.05 5.27
CA PHE A 7 -5.37 21.75 4.75
C PHE A 7 -5.05 22.70 3.58
N LEU A 8 -3.82 22.66 3.10
CA LEU A 8 -3.43 23.39 1.90
C LEU A 8 -3.55 22.47 0.68
N SER A 9 -4.04 23.00 -0.43
CA SER A 9 -4.02 22.26 -1.69
C SER A 9 -2.58 21.89 -2.06
N PRO A 10 -2.32 20.62 -2.47
CA PRO A 10 -1.00 20.21 -2.93
C PRO A 10 -0.50 21.13 -4.07
N ARG A 11 0.76 21.49 -4.01
CA ARG A 11 1.45 22.24 -5.06
C ARG A 11 2.70 21.47 -5.45
N MET A 12 3.07 21.56 -6.73
CA MET A 12 4.34 20.99 -7.19
C MET A 12 5.48 21.71 -6.48
N PRO A 13 6.29 21.00 -5.67
CA PRO A 13 7.45 21.61 -5.03
C PRO A 13 8.57 21.86 -6.03
N GLN A 14 9.51 22.73 -5.70
CA GLN A 14 10.78 22.79 -6.41
C GLN A 14 11.65 21.61 -5.97
N ILE A 15 12.19 20.89 -6.94
CA ILE A 15 13.12 19.80 -6.67
C ILE A 15 14.42 20.40 -6.12
N PRO A 16 14.89 19.98 -4.93
CA PRO A 16 16.12 20.50 -4.38
C PRO A 16 17.33 20.08 -5.23
N GLN A 17 18.32 20.95 -5.32
CA GLN A 17 19.63 20.59 -5.82
C GLN A 17 20.41 19.88 -4.72
N VAL A 18 21.16 18.86 -5.09
CA VAL A 18 21.93 18.00 -4.19
C VAL A 18 23.39 17.94 -4.67
N ASP A 19 24.33 17.67 -3.76
CA ASP A 19 25.75 17.62 -4.11
C ASP A 19 26.11 16.32 -4.84
N GLN A 20 25.45 15.21 -4.50
CA GLN A 20 25.65 13.91 -5.14
C GLN A 20 24.56 13.65 -6.21
N ASP A 21 24.57 14.42 -7.29
CA ASP A 21 23.54 14.44 -8.34
C ASP A 21 23.42 13.11 -9.14
N GLU A 22 24.43 12.24 -9.08
CA GLU A 22 24.40 10.92 -9.73
C GLU A 22 23.62 9.84 -8.93
N TRP A 23 23.35 10.08 -7.62
CA TRP A 23 22.68 9.10 -6.77
C TRP A 23 21.16 9.03 -6.97
N PRO A 24 20.41 10.15 -7.12
CA PRO A 24 18.97 10.13 -7.28
C PRO A 24 18.54 9.42 -8.57
N ALA A 25 17.65 8.43 -8.45
CA ALA A 25 17.00 7.77 -9.58
C ALA A 25 15.71 8.49 -10.01
N ASN A 26 15.12 9.28 -9.11
CA ASN A 26 13.88 10.05 -9.34
C ASN A 26 13.84 11.30 -8.46
N ASP A 27 12.82 12.16 -8.68
CA ASP A 27 12.67 13.43 -7.96
C ASP A 27 12.50 13.27 -6.43
N ILE A 28 11.93 12.15 -5.96
CA ILE A 28 11.74 11.90 -4.52
C ILE A 28 13.09 11.70 -3.86
N ASP A 29 14.01 11.02 -4.55
CA ASP A 29 15.36 10.79 -4.03
C ASP A 29 16.12 12.09 -3.78
N ASN A 30 15.89 13.13 -4.60
CA ASN A 30 16.48 14.45 -4.37
C ASN A 30 16.03 15.07 -3.03
N PHE A 31 14.74 14.90 -2.66
CA PHE A 31 14.26 15.38 -1.36
C PHE A 31 14.87 14.59 -0.19
N ILE A 32 15.04 13.28 -0.35
CA ILE A 32 15.67 12.43 0.67
C ILE A 32 17.15 12.80 0.82
N LEU A 33 17.87 12.88 -0.29
CA LEU A 33 19.30 13.18 -0.30
C LEU A 33 19.60 14.58 0.26
N ALA A 34 18.81 15.59 -0.13
CA ALA A 34 18.96 16.94 0.43
C ALA A 34 18.83 16.94 1.96
N LYS A 35 17.92 16.12 2.52
CA LYS A 35 17.78 15.98 3.98
C LYS A 35 18.95 15.23 4.63
N GLN A 36 19.51 14.26 3.95
CA GLN A 36 20.72 13.56 4.41
C GLN A 36 21.92 14.51 4.41
N GLU A 37 22.13 15.26 3.33
CA GLU A 37 23.21 16.26 3.22
C GLU A 37 23.10 17.37 4.27
N GLU A 38 21.87 17.89 4.54
CA GLU A 38 21.64 18.84 5.64
C GLU A 38 22.05 18.28 7.02
N SER A 39 22.12 16.97 7.17
CA SER A 39 22.45 16.27 8.42
C SER A 39 23.85 15.66 8.42
N ASP A 40 24.68 15.98 7.43
CA ASP A 40 26.01 15.38 7.21
C ASP A 40 25.95 13.84 7.08
N LEU A 41 24.89 13.31 6.47
CA LEU A 41 24.71 11.88 6.21
C LEU A 41 24.86 11.59 4.72
N ALA A 42 25.46 10.45 4.41
CA ALA A 42 25.53 9.92 3.05
C ALA A 42 24.62 8.69 2.89
N PRO A 43 24.08 8.43 1.69
CA PRO A 43 23.36 7.21 1.41
C PRO A 43 24.25 5.98 1.63
N ASN A 44 23.66 4.90 2.14
CA ASN A 44 24.31 3.61 2.18
C ASN A 44 24.45 3.01 0.78
N LEU A 45 25.37 2.07 0.62
CA LEU A 45 25.43 1.25 -0.58
C LEU A 45 24.15 0.45 -0.76
N GLU A 46 23.83 0.13 -2.00
CA GLU A 46 22.71 -0.74 -2.34
C GLU A 46 22.84 -2.09 -1.61
N ALA A 47 21.73 -2.59 -1.12
CA ALA A 47 21.69 -3.89 -0.45
C ALA A 47 21.95 -5.02 -1.47
N ASP A 48 22.52 -6.13 -1.01
CA ASP A 48 22.64 -7.32 -1.85
C ASP A 48 21.26 -7.90 -2.23
N LYS A 49 21.25 -8.75 -3.25
CA LYS A 49 20.01 -9.34 -3.80
C LYS A 49 19.17 -10.10 -2.76
N GLU A 50 19.81 -10.75 -1.79
CA GLU A 50 19.07 -11.50 -0.76
C GLU A 50 18.31 -10.55 0.16
N HIS A 51 18.93 -9.46 0.59
CA HIS A 51 18.28 -8.44 1.40
C HIS A 51 17.22 -7.68 0.64
N LEU A 52 17.47 -7.36 -0.65
CA LEU A 52 16.50 -6.72 -1.53
C LEU A 52 15.25 -7.59 -1.66
N LEU A 53 15.41 -8.87 -2.00
CA LEU A 53 14.29 -9.79 -2.15
C LEU A 53 13.50 -9.97 -0.85
N LYS A 54 14.19 -10.08 0.28
CA LYS A 54 13.55 -10.20 1.59
C LYS A 54 12.69 -8.97 1.90
N ARG A 55 13.24 -7.76 1.74
CA ARG A 55 12.52 -6.50 1.97
C ARG A 55 11.30 -6.41 1.05
N LEU A 56 11.53 -6.60 -0.25
CA LEU A 56 10.49 -6.53 -1.27
C LEU A 56 9.32 -7.48 -0.99
N SER A 57 9.62 -8.73 -0.63
CA SER A 57 8.61 -9.75 -0.35
C SER A 57 7.75 -9.37 0.87
N PHE A 58 8.39 -8.93 1.97
CA PHE A 58 7.65 -8.49 3.16
C PHE A 58 6.87 -7.20 2.94
N ASP A 59 7.41 -6.25 2.20
CA ASP A 59 6.75 -4.97 1.95
C ASP A 59 5.50 -5.14 1.08
N ILE A 60 5.59 -5.97 0.03
CA ILE A 60 4.50 -6.15 -0.93
C ILE A 60 3.49 -7.20 -0.46
N THR A 61 3.94 -8.33 0.09
CA THR A 61 3.04 -9.46 0.41
C THR A 61 2.90 -9.74 1.90
N GLY A 62 3.75 -9.17 2.75
CA GLY A 62 3.81 -9.49 4.16
C GLY A 62 4.41 -10.87 4.48
N LEU A 63 4.89 -11.59 3.48
CA LEU A 63 5.39 -12.97 3.59
C LEU A 63 6.86 -13.08 3.18
N PRO A 64 7.60 -14.07 3.72
CA PRO A 64 8.95 -14.34 3.25
C PRO A 64 8.93 -14.86 1.80
N PRO A 65 10.01 -14.61 1.02
CA PRO A 65 10.12 -15.16 -0.31
C PRO A 65 10.23 -16.69 -0.28
N SER A 66 9.61 -17.37 -1.24
CA SER A 66 9.78 -18.81 -1.39
C SER A 66 11.19 -19.17 -1.87
N ILE A 67 11.64 -20.39 -1.61
CA ILE A 67 12.95 -20.90 -2.09
C ILE A 67 13.06 -20.73 -3.60
N LYS A 68 12.01 -21.05 -4.35
CA LYS A 68 11.98 -20.90 -5.80
C LYS A 68 12.20 -19.45 -6.23
N MET A 69 11.58 -18.48 -5.55
CA MET A 69 11.80 -17.06 -5.84
C MET A 69 13.23 -16.62 -5.55
N GLN A 70 13.80 -17.12 -4.46
CA GLN A 70 15.20 -16.84 -4.13
C GLN A 70 16.12 -17.35 -5.22
N GLU A 71 15.97 -18.61 -5.64
CA GLU A 71 16.77 -19.20 -6.72
C GLU A 71 16.61 -18.44 -8.04
N GLN A 72 15.38 -18.06 -8.40
CA GLN A 72 15.12 -17.29 -9.61
C GLN A 72 15.79 -15.92 -9.59
N PHE A 73 15.56 -15.14 -8.53
CA PHE A 73 16.07 -13.77 -8.43
C PHE A 73 17.59 -13.71 -8.28
N LEU A 74 18.20 -14.60 -7.49
CA LEU A 74 19.64 -14.63 -7.30
C LEU A 74 20.39 -15.03 -8.57
N ASN A 75 19.81 -15.90 -9.40
CA ASN A 75 20.41 -16.34 -10.65
C ASN A 75 20.06 -15.43 -11.85
N ASP A 76 19.06 -14.57 -11.75
CA ASP A 76 18.74 -13.62 -12.82
C ASP A 76 19.78 -12.50 -12.86
N LYS A 77 20.49 -12.41 -14.00
CA LYS A 77 21.54 -11.41 -14.26
C LYS A 77 21.06 -10.29 -15.18
N SER A 78 19.78 -10.27 -15.53
CA SER A 78 19.22 -9.19 -16.36
C SER A 78 19.16 -7.88 -15.58
N GLU A 79 19.24 -6.78 -16.29
CA GLU A 79 19.18 -5.42 -15.71
C GLU A 79 17.82 -5.15 -15.06
N ASP A 80 16.76 -5.77 -15.56
CA ASP A 80 15.36 -5.64 -15.10
C ASP A 80 14.94 -6.75 -14.11
N ALA A 81 15.89 -7.48 -13.50
CA ALA A 81 15.59 -8.56 -12.56
C ALA A 81 14.78 -8.09 -11.35
N TYR A 82 15.06 -6.89 -10.85
CA TYR A 82 14.36 -6.31 -9.72
C TYR A 82 12.90 -5.96 -10.07
N GLU A 83 12.69 -5.27 -11.18
CA GLU A 83 11.37 -4.89 -11.68
C GLU A 83 10.49 -6.13 -11.96
N LYS A 84 11.05 -7.18 -12.57
CA LYS A 84 10.35 -8.45 -12.79
C LYS A 84 9.88 -9.08 -11.47
N MET A 85 10.72 -9.02 -10.44
CA MET A 85 10.36 -9.55 -9.13
C MET A 85 9.27 -8.70 -8.45
N VAL A 86 9.32 -7.37 -8.59
CA VAL A 86 8.25 -6.47 -8.15
C VAL A 86 6.93 -6.83 -8.82
N ASP A 87 6.92 -6.97 -10.14
CA ASP A 87 5.72 -7.31 -10.90
C ASP A 87 5.15 -8.68 -10.51
N GLU A 88 6.02 -9.68 -10.29
CA GLU A 88 5.59 -10.99 -9.80
C GLU A 88 4.91 -10.90 -8.44
N LEU A 89 5.47 -10.12 -7.51
CA LEU A 89 4.92 -9.97 -6.17
C LEU A 89 3.61 -9.17 -6.17
N LEU A 90 3.51 -8.10 -6.96
CA LEU A 90 2.30 -7.32 -7.12
C LEU A 90 1.14 -8.10 -7.75
N ALA A 91 1.45 -9.09 -8.60
CA ALA A 91 0.45 -9.97 -9.19
C ALA A 91 -0.09 -11.06 -8.23
N ARG A 92 0.48 -11.21 -7.04
CA ARG A 92 0.08 -12.24 -6.07
C ARG A 92 -1.15 -11.79 -5.27
N PRO A 93 -2.08 -12.73 -4.94
CA PRO A 93 -3.23 -12.43 -4.09
C PRO A 93 -2.84 -11.83 -2.73
N GLN A 94 -1.69 -12.20 -2.19
CA GLN A 94 -1.19 -11.71 -0.90
C GLN A 94 -0.89 -10.21 -0.89
N TYR A 95 -0.69 -9.58 -2.05
CA TYR A 95 -0.61 -8.13 -2.15
C TYR A 95 -1.88 -7.47 -1.61
N GLY A 96 -3.04 -7.90 -2.08
CA GLY A 96 -4.32 -7.38 -1.60
C GLY A 96 -4.55 -7.67 -0.12
N GLU A 97 -4.17 -8.87 0.36
CA GLU A 97 -4.25 -9.23 1.78
C GLU A 97 -3.40 -8.29 2.63
N LYS A 98 -2.15 -8.03 2.22
CA LYS A 98 -1.23 -7.12 2.91
C LYS A 98 -1.74 -5.68 2.93
N MET A 99 -2.18 -5.16 1.79
CA MET A 99 -2.67 -3.78 1.68
C MET A 99 -3.98 -3.59 2.44
N ALA A 100 -4.86 -4.59 2.46
CA ALA A 100 -6.12 -4.54 3.17
C ALA A 100 -5.95 -4.35 4.68
N VAL A 101 -4.87 -4.84 5.29
CA VAL A 101 -4.60 -4.67 6.72
C VAL A 101 -4.58 -3.19 7.10
N TYR A 102 -3.85 -2.37 6.33
CA TYR A 102 -3.75 -0.93 6.61
C TYR A 102 -5.10 -0.21 6.51
N TRP A 103 -5.92 -0.61 5.52
CA TRP A 103 -7.25 -0.03 5.36
C TRP A 103 -8.20 -0.49 6.45
N MET A 104 -8.15 -1.77 6.84
CA MET A 104 -8.96 -2.32 7.92
C MET A 104 -8.67 -1.66 9.27
N ASP A 105 -7.41 -1.33 9.56
CA ASP A 105 -7.03 -0.58 10.77
C ASP A 105 -7.68 0.81 10.79
N ILE A 106 -7.61 1.55 9.68
CA ILE A 106 -8.25 2.87 9.55
C ILE A 106 -9.77 2.75 9.67
N ALA A 107 -10.35 1.71 9.08
CA ALA A 107 -11.80 1.44 9.11
C ALA A 107 -12.27 0.86 10.45
N ARG A 108 -11.39 0.54 11.37
CA ARG A 108 -11.70 -0.11 12.67
C ARG A 108 -12.43 -1.45 12.48
N TYR A 109 -11.96 -2.26 11.54
CA TYR A 109 -12.54 -3.56 11.27
C TYR A 109 -12.43 -4.50 12.46
N ALA A 110 -13.50 -5.25 12.74
CA ALA A 110 -13.50 -6.40 13.63
C ALA A 110 -14.55 -7.42 13.17
N ASP A 111 -14.30 -8.69 13.40
CA ASP A 111 -15.28 -9.78 13.21
C ASP A 111 -16.29 -9.86 14.35
N THR A 112 -16.17 -8.98 15.32
CA THR A 112 -17.03 -8.81 16.50
C THR A 112 -17.50 -7.36 16.60
N HIS A 113 -18.27 -7.03 17.63
CA HIS A 113 -18.61 -5.64 17.93
C HIS A 113 -17.39 -4.83 18.43
N GLY A 114 -16.32 -5.50 18.86
CA GLY A 114 -15.06 -4.89 19.28
C GLY A 114 -15.09 -4.15 20.62
N TYR A 115 -16.22 -4.21 21.34
CA TYR A 115 -16.38 -3.49 22.61
C TYR A 115 -17.57 -4.01 23.44
N GLN A 116 -17.48 -3.90 24.78
CA GLN A 116 -18.49 -4.34 25.77
C GLN A 116 -18.83 -5.83 25.57
N ASP A 117 -20.06 -6.15 25.20
CA ASP A 117 -20.55 -7.52 25.06
C ASP A 117 -19.87 -8.31 23.94
N ASP A 118 -19.10 -7.65 23.10
CA ASP A 118 -18.22 -8.19 22.05
C ASP A 118 -18.79 -9.42 21.27
N GLY A 119 -20.08 -9.37 20.97
CA GLY A 119 -20.75 -10.41 20.23
C GLY A 119 -20.21 -10.57 18.79
N LEU A 120 -20.25 -11.77 18.25
CA LEU A 120 -19.87 -12.04 16.86
C LEU A 120 -20.80 -11.31 15.88
N ARG A 121 -20.22 -10.81 14.79
CA ARG A 121 -20.98 -10.26 13.67
C ARG A 121 -20.31 -10.60 12.33
N THR A 122 -21.12 -10.70 11.28
CA THR A 122 -20.64 -11.03 9.95
C THR A 122 -20.10 -9.77 9.25
N MET A 123 -18.77 -9.59 9.27
CA MET A 123 -18.08 -8.49 8.59
C MET A 123 -17.08 -8.98 7.54
N TRP A 124 -16.69 -10.24 7.58
CA TRP A 124 -15.73 -10.83 6.64
C TRP A 124 -16.06 -10.61 5.15
N PRO A 125 -17.33 -10.51 4.67
CA PRO A 125 -17.58 -10.26 3.27
C PRO A 125 -17.06 -8.90 2.79
N TRP A 126 -17.12 -7.87 3.67
CA TRP A 126 -16.54 -6.58 3.36
C TRP A 126 -14.99 -6.61 3.38
N ARG A 127 -14.38 -7.33 4.33
CA ARG A 127 -12.93 -7.59 4.34
C ARG A 127 -12.47 -8.20 3.02
N ASP A 128 -13.14 -9.24 2.57
CA ASP A 128 -12.79 -9.93 1.33
C ASP A 128 -12.97 -9.01 0.11
N TRP A 129 -13.98 -8.13 0.14
CA TRP A 129 -14.13 -7.10 -0.87
C TRP A 129 -12.95 -6.11 -0.87
N VAL A 130 -12.47 -5.68 0.29
CA VAL A 130 -11.30 -4.79 0.40
C VAL A 130 -10.06 -5.46 -0.21
N ILE A 131 -9.79 -6.72 0.12
CA ILE A 131 -8.70 -7.51 -0.45
C ILE A 131 -8.83 -7.57 -1.98
N HIS A 132 -10.03 -7.87 -2.46
CA HIS A 132 -10.31 -7.91 -3.90
C HIS A 132 -10.06 -6.55 -4.58
N ALA A 133 -10.52 -5.48 -3.97
CA ALA A 133 -10.36 -4.12 -4.50
C ALA A 133 -8.89 -3.71 -4.64
N PHE A 134 -8.04 -4.05 -3.67
CA PHE A 134 -6.59 -3.84 -3.77
C PHE A 134 -5.97 -4.70 -4.88
N ASN A 135 -6.33 -5.98 -4.98
CA ASN A 135 -5.82 -6.86 -6.05
C ASN A 135 -6.30 -6.44 -7.45
N LYS A 136 -7.45 -5.77 -7.54
CA LYS A 136 -7.96 -5.17 -8.79
C LYS A 136 -7.40 -3.77 -9.05
N ASN A 137 -6.65 -3.24 -8.11
CA ASN A 137 -6.09 -1.89 -8.17
C ASN A 137 -7.16 -0.85 -8.53
N TYR A 138 -8.29 -0.86 -7.82
CA TYR A 138 -9.35 0.12 -8.03
C TYR A 138 -8.81 1.53 -7.78
N ARG A 139 -9.22 2.47 -8.61
CA ARG A 139 -8.88 3.88 -8.39
C ARG A 139 -9.40 4.34 -7.04
N TYR A 140 -8.66 5.18 -6.36
CA TYR A 140 -8.97 5.64 -5.01
C TYR A 140 -10.36 6.30 -4.90
N ASP A 141 -10.73 7.12 -5.89
CA ASP A 141 -12.04 7.75 -5.96
C ASP A 141 -13.18 6.73 -6.05
N GLN A 142 -13.03 5.70 -6.88
CA GLN A 142 -13.98 4.60 -7.00
C GLN A 142 -14.04 3.79 -5.70
N PHE A 143 -12.90 3.42 -5.15
CA PHE A 143 -12.78 2.64 -3.93
C PHE A 143 -13.49 3.32 -2.74
N VAL A 144 -13.29 4.63 -2.56
CA VAL A 144 -13.93 5.39 -1.48
C VAL A 144 -15.42 5.61 -1.76
N THR A 145 -15.78 5.99 -2.98
CA THR A 145 -17.18 6.23 -3.34
C THR A 145 -18.06 4.99 -3.13
N TRP A 146 -17.56 3.81 -3.52
CA TRP A 146 -18.33 2.58 -3.33
C TRP A 146 -18.51 2.21 -1.86
N GLN A 147 -17.53 2.48 -1.02
CA GLN A 147 -17.64 2.22 0.42
C GLN A 147 -18.62 3.17 1.12
N LEU A 148 -18.68 4.42 0.70
CA LEU A 148 -19.54 5.42 1.34
C LEU A 148 -20.98 5.40 0.79
N ALA A 149 -21.16 5.15 -0.50
CA ALA A 149 -22.43 5.36 -1.21
C ALA A 149 -22.65 4.37 -2.37
N GLY A 150 -22.03 3.20 -2.34
CA GLY A 150 -22.12 2.21 -3.42
C GLY A 150 -23.57 1.73 -3.70
N ASP A 151 -24.37 1.62 -2.65
CA ASP A 151 -25.80 1.26 -2.72
C ASP A 151 -26.69 2.35 -3.31
N LEU A 152 -26.24 3.61 -3.32
CA LEU A 152 -26.96 4.76 -3.87
C LEU A 152 -26.66 5.00 -5.36
N LEU A 153 -25.74 4.23 -5.94
CA LEU A 153 -25.41 4.36 -7.35
C LEU A 153 -26.56 3.84 -8.24
N PRO A 154 -26.80 4.43 -9.43
CA PRO A 154 -27.81 3.92 -10.35
C PRO A 154 -27.54 2.46 -10.74
N ASN A 155 -28.51 1.59 -10.55
CA ASN A 155 -28.40 0.14 -10.81
C ASN A 155 -27.23 -0.52 -10.06
N ALA A 156 -27.07 -0.18 -8.78
CA ALA A 156 -25.99 -0.66 -7.94
C ALA A 156 -25.79 -2.18 -8.06
N THR A 157 -24.56 -2.59 -8.33
CA THR A 157 -24.18 -4.01 -8.38
C THR A 157 -24.06 -4.61 -6.98
N LYS A 158 -24.06 -5.94 -6.88
CA LYS A 158 -23.81 -6.63 -5.60
C LYS A 158 -22.48 -6.22 -4.99
N GLU A 159 -21.47 -6.01 -5.81
CA GLU A 159 -20.13 -5.59 -5.38
C GLU A 159 -20.17 -4.18 -4.77
N GLN A 160 -20.86 -3.23 -5.40
CA GLN A 160 -21.02 -1.87 -4.90
C GLN A 160 -21.80 -1.83 -3.57
N ILE A 161 -22.84 -2.66 -3.44
CA ILE A 161 -23.59 -2.82 -2.19
C ILE A 161 -22.70 -3.44 -1.11
N LEU A 162 -21.90 -4.45 -1.45
CA LEU A 162 -20.98 -5.11 -0.51
C LEU A 162 -19.94 -4.14 0.03
N ALA A 163 -19.42 -3.25 -0.81
CA ALA A 163 -18.48 -2.21 -0.43
C ALA A 163 -19.00 -1.33 0.72
N THR A 164 -20.31 -1.04 0.76
CA THR A 164 -20.93 -0.22 1.82
C THR A 164 -20.90 -0.88 3.20
N GLY A 165 -20.46 -2.13 3.30
CA GLY A 165 -20.12 -2.76 4.58
C GLY A 165 -19.15 -1.93 5.42
N PHE A 166 -18.35 -1.04 4.80
CA PHE A 166 -17.55 -0.02 5.47
C PHE A 166 -18.34 0.75 6.54
N ASN A 167 -19.56 1.18 6.21
CA ASN A 167 -20.42 1.96 7.10
C ASN A 167 -20.87 1.19 8.35
N ARG A 168 -20.65 -0.14 8.40
CA ARG A 168 -20.98 -0.99 9.55
C ARG A 168 -19.81 -1.15 10.53
N ASN A 169 -18.62 -0.62 10.23
CA ASN A 169 -17.46 -0.72 11.12
C ASN A 169 -17.52 0.22 12.33
N HIS A 170 -18.58 1.01 12.45
CA HIS A 170 -18.77 1.84 13.62
C HIS A 170 -19.13 0.99 14.85
N LYS A 171 -18.76 1.50 16.01
CA LYS A 171 -19.14 0.96 17.30
C LYS A 171 -20.63 1.26 17.54
N ILE A 172 -21.39 0.27 17.97
CA ILE A 172 -22.76 0.40 18.43
C ILE A 172 -22.76 0.55 19.97
#